data_91aaf790739ccd421be4dff6baabc622
#
_entry.id   91aaf790739ccd421be4dff6baabc622
#
_cell.length_a   1.000
_cell.length_b   1.000
_cell.length_c   1.000
_cell.angle_alpha   90.00
_cell.angle_beta   90.00
_cell.angle_gamma   90.00
#
_symmetry.space_group_name_H-M   'P 1'
#
loop_
_entity.id
_entity.type
_entity.pdbx_description
1 polymer ?
#
loop_
_entity_poly.entity_id
_entity_poly.type
_entity_poly.pdbx_seq_one_letter_code
_entity_poly.pdbx_strand_id
1 'polypeptide(L)'
;VRVFTHNHPVDGPHRNFEENPIEFFPLTVGAYAKIMNNAIILAKVGSIGEGAIIGAGSVVTEAVPPYAVLAGNPAKLLRFRNMNHPDPA
;
A
#
# COMPACT_ATOMS: atom_id res chain seq x y z
N VAL A 1 -8.58 3.60 -6.52
CA VAL A 1 -7.59 2.79 -5.79
C VAL A 1 -7.29 1.52 -6.57
N ARG A 2 -6.03 1.19 -6.72
CA ARG A 2 -5.60 -0.05 -7.34
C ARG A 2 -4.74 -0.82 -6.36
N VAL A 3 -5.07 -2.10 -6.15
CA VAL A 3 -4.37 -2.96 -5.22
C VAL A 3 -3.85 -4.18 -5.99
N PHE A 4 -2.55 -4.40 -5.92
CA PHE A 4 -1.89 -5.52 -6.57
C PHE A 4 -1.44 -6.52 -5.51
N THR A 5 -2.05 -7.70 -5.49
CA THR A 5 -1.74 -8.76 -4.51
C THR A 5 -1.03 -9.96 -5.13
N HIS A 6 -0.71 -9.89 -6.39
CA HIS A 6 0.06 -10.92 -7.08
C HIS A 6 1.06 -10.29 -8.05
N ASN A 7 2.04 -11.05 -8.43
CA ASN A 7 3.10 -10.60 -9.32
C ASN A 7 3.67 -11.77 -10.11
N HIS A 8 4.18 -11.48 -11.31
CA HIS A 8 5.02 -12.42 -12.07
C HIS A 8 6.47 -12.00 -11.89
N PRO A 9 7.35 -12.86 -11.34
CA PRO A 9 8.77 -12.52 -11.25
C PRO A 9 9.35 -12.24 -12.63
N VAL A 10 10.11 -11.16 -12.77
CA VAL A 10 10.77 -10.84 -14.03
C VAL A 10 12.02 -11.67 -14.24
N ASP A 11 12.63 -12.13 -13.17
CA ASP A 11 13.77 -13.04 -13.20
C ASP A 11 13.29 -14.47 -13.13
N GLY A 12 13.81 -15.32 -13.97
CA GLY A 12 13.41 -16.73 -14.01
C GLY A 12 13.81 -17.37 -15.33
N PRO A 13 13.42 -18.65 -15.54
CA PRO A 13 13.86 -19.41 -16.70
C PRO A 13 13.19 -19.00 -18.02
N HIS A 14 12.10 -18.24 -17.98
CA HIS A 14 11.34 -17.88 -19.17
C HIS A 14 11.70 -16.48 -19.66
N ARG A 15 11.84 -16.31 -20.98
CA ARG A 15 12.04 -14.99 -21.59
C ARG A 15 10.83 -14.09 -21.39
N ASN A 16 9.63 -14.67 -21.51
CA ASN A 16 8.40 -13.97 -21.18
C ASN A 16 8.13 -14.14 -19.69
N PHE A 17 8.35 -13.09 -18.90
CA PHE A 17 8.16 -13.15 -17.45
C PHE A 17 6.74 -13.56 -17.04
N GLU A 18 5.73 -13.33 -17.89
CA GLU A 18 4.35 -13.75 -17.61
C GLU A 18 4.20 -15.26 -17.53
N GLU A 19 5.14 -16.03 -18.08
CA GLU A 19 5.18 -17.50 -17.98
C GLU A 19 5.81 -17.98 -16.68
N ASN A 20 6.48 -17.10 -15.94
CA ASN A 20 6.99 -17.45 -14.61
C ASN A 20 5.82 -17.67 -13.65
N PRO A 21 6.00 -18.50 -12.62
CA PRO A 21 4.94 -18.72 -11.64
C PRO A 21 4.47 -17.41 -11.02
N ILE A 22 3.15 -17.27 -10.81
CA ILE A 22 2.56 -16.12 -10.16
C ILE A 22 2.90 -16.17 -8.68
N GLU A 23 3.38 -15.05 -8.14
CA GLU A 23 3.56 -14.86 -6.70
C GLU A 23 2.36 -14.13 -6.13
N PHE A 24 1.79 -14.65 -5.04
CA PHE A 24 0.67 -14.03 -4.34
C PHE A 24 1.13 -13.45 -3.02
N PHE A 25 0.73 -12.20 -2.77
CA PHE A 25 1.08 -11.48 -1.56
C PHE A 25 -0.20 -11.03 -0.86
N PRO A 26 -0.49 -11.55 0.34
CA PRO A 26 -1.66 -11.11 1.08
C PRO A 26 -1.52 -9.65 1.49
N LEU A 27 -2.64 -8.93 1.49
CA LEU A 27 -2.71 -7.57 1.97
C LEU A 27 -3.69 -7.50 3.14
N THR A 28 -3.22 -6.99 4.27
CA THR A 28 -4.04 -6.69 5.43
C THR A 28 -4.22 -5.19 5.55
N VAL A 29 -5.46 -4.74 5.65
CA VAL A 29 -5.78 -3.33 5.86
C VAL A 29 -6.41 -3.17 7.23
N GLY A 30 -5.79 -2.38 8.09
CA GLY A 30 -6.24 -2.15 9.45
C GLY A 30 -7.53 -1.32 9.51
N ALA A 31 -8.19 -1.36 10.66
CA ALA A 31 -9.41 -0.60 10.90
C ALA A 31 -9.14 0.90 10.73
N TYR A 32 -10.14 1.62 10.21
CA TYR A 32 -10.10 3.08 10.02
C TYR A 32 -8.99 3.59 9.09
N ALA A 33 -8.31 2.72 8.36
CA ALA A 33 -7.40 3.15 7.31
C ALA A 33 -8.18 3.82 6.18
N LYS A 34 -7.63 4.92 5.66
CA LYS A 34 -8.22 5.64 4.53
C LYS A 34 -7.26 5.61 3.35
N ILE A 35 -7.72 5.10 2.24
CA ILE A 35 -6.99 5.07 0.98
C ILE A 35 -7.74 5.96 0.01
N MET A 36 -7.15 7.08 -0.33
CA MET A 36 -7.82 8.10 -1.12
C MET A 36 -7.79 7.78 -2.61
N ASN A 37 -8.49 8.57 -3.41
CA ASN A 37 -8.72 8.29 -4.81
C ASN A 37 -7.42 8.13 -5.61
N ASN A 38 -7.42 7.16 -6.52
CA ASN A 38 -6.32 6.87 -7.43
C ASN A 38 -5.00 6.46 -6.76
N ALA A 39 -5.04 6.07 -5.49
CA ALA A 39 -3.88 5.47 -4.86
C ALA A 39 -3.59 4.08 -5.45
N ILE A 40 -2.32 3.74 -5.54
CA ILE A 40 -1.85 2.43 -6.01
C ILE A 40 -1.11 1.74 -4.87
N ILE A 41 -1.54 0.53 -4.55
CA ILE A 41 -0.92 -0.29 -3.50
C ILE A 41 -0.22 -1.47 -4.18
N LEU A 42 1.10 -1.52 -4.12
CA LEU A 42 1.86 -2.57 -4.78
C LEU A 42 1.79 -3.89 -4.02
N ALA A 43 2.03 -5.00 -4.74
CA ALA A 43 1.84 -6.36 -4.23
C ALA A 43 2.62 -6.65 -2.94
N LYS A 44 3.82 -6.11 -2.81
CA LYS A 44 4.70 -6.41 -1.66
C LYS A 44 4.45 -5.54 -0.44
N VAL A 45 3.47 -4.66 -0.45
CA VAL A 45 3.17 -3.79 0.69
C VAL A 45 2.85 -4.61 1.95
N GLY A 46 2.03 -5.64 1.82
CA GLY A 46 1.73 -6.59 2.89
C GLY A 46 0.74 -6.08 3.92
N SER A 47 0.90 -4.87 4.42
CA SER A 47 0.00 -4.32 5.44
C SER A 47 -0.13 -2.81 5.36
N ILE A 48 -1.33 -2.34 5.65
CA ILE A 48 -1.64 -0.93 5.89
C ILE A 48 -2.20 -0.87 7.29
N GLY A 49 -1.50 -0.16 8.17
CA GLY A 49 -1.81 -0.14 9.59
C GLY A 49 -3.12 0.55 9.93
N GLU A 50 -3.61 0.27 11.13
CA GLU A 50 -4.81 0.89 11.67
C GLU A 50 -4.71 2.41 11.58
N GLY A 51 -5.76 3.07 11.15
CA GLY A 51 -5.85 4.53 11.10
C GLY A 51 -4.90 5.22 10.14
N ALA A 52 -4.17 4.48 9.30
CA ALA A 52 -3.28 5.08 8.31
C ALA A 52 -4.06 5.85 7.25
N ILE A 53 -3.46 6.91 6.72
CA ILE A 53 -4.05 7.70 5.65
C ILE A 53 -3.08 7.71 4.47
N ILE A 54 -3.56 7.28 3.32
CA ILE A 54 -2.81 7.28 2.07
C ILE A 54 -3.42 8.31 1.14
N GLY A 55 -2.64 9.33 0.80
CA GLY A 55 -3.09 10.45 -0.02
C GLY A 55 -3.47 10.05 -1.43
N ALA A 56 -4.29 10.88 -2.06
CA ALA A 56 -4.74 10.64 -3.43
C ALA A 56 -3.55 10.59 -4.41
N GLY A 57 -3.61 9.67 -5.36
CA GLY A 57 -2.57 9.52 -6.39
C GLY A 57 -1.25 8.93 -5.88
N SER A 58 -1.19 8.49 -4.64
CA SER A 58 0.04 7.94 -4.05
C SER A 58 0.34 6.54 -4.57
N VAL A 59 1.62 6.19 -4.61
CA VAL A 59 2.07 4.83 -4.94
C VAL A 59 2.77 4.25 -3.72
N VAL A 60 2.08 3.36 -3.02
CA VAL A 60 2.59 2.72 -1.81
C VAL A 60 3.44 1.52 -2.18
N THR A 61 4.68 1.51 -1.75
CA THR A 61 5.68 0.49 -2.11
C THR A 61 6.13 -0.36 -0.93
N GLU A 62 5.82 0.04 0.29
CA GLU A 62 6.24 -0.63 1.51
C GLU A 62 5.10 -0.69 2.52
N ALA A 63 5.24 -1.55 3.52
CA ALA A 63 4.27 -1.65 4.61
C ALA A 63 4.06 -0.29 5.28
N VAL A 64 2.82 -0.02 5.64
CA VAL A 64 2.40 1.28 6.21
C VAL A 64 2.15 1.12 7.71
N PRO A 65 2.90 1.84 8.57
CA PRO A 65 2.68 1.77 10.01
C PRO A 65 1.31 2.30 10.44
N PRO A 66 0.81 1.89 11.60
CA PRO A 66 -0.43 2.47 12.14
C PRO A 66 -0.34 3.99 12.28
N TYR A 67 -1.42 4.66 11.99
CA TYR A 67 -1.59 6.12 12.12
C TYR A 67 -0.63 6.95 11.27
N ALA A 68 0.04 6.35 10.30
CA ALA A 68 0.92 7.06 9.38
C ALA A 68 0.11 7.82 8.33
N VAL A 69 0.60 8.97 7.93
CA VAL A 69 0.08 9.74 6.80
C VAL A 69 1.12 9.72 5.70
N LEU A 70 0.78 9.11 4.59
CA LEU A 70 1.68 8.94 3.44
C LEU A 70 1.12 9.67 2.22
N ALA A 71 2.01 10.16 1.37
CA ALA A 71 1.65 10.71 0.07
C ALA A 71 2.84 10.67 -0.89
N GLY A 72 2.53 10.73 -2.18
CA GLY A 72 3.51 10.83 -3.25
C GLY A 72 3.75 9.56 -4.03
N ASN A 73 4.69 9.64 -4.97
CA ASN A 73 5.12 8.52 -5.81
C ASN A 73 6.66 8.53 -5.93
N PRO A 74 7.37 7.60 -5.26
CA PRO A 74 6.84 6.66 -4.27
C PRO A 74 6.31 7.38 -3.03
N ALA A 75 5.35 6.78 -2.35
CA ALA A 75 4.76 7.37 -1.15
C ALA A 75 5.80 7.48 -0.04
N LYS A 76 5.81 8.63 0.62
CA LYS A 76 6.70 8.93 1.74
C LYS A 76 5.88 9.20 2.98
N LEU A 77 6.42 8.83 4.13
CA LEU A 77 5.83 9.18 5.41
C LEU A 77 5.94 10.69 5.62
N LEU A 78 4.80 11.37 5.69
CA LEU A 78 4.75 12.81 5.97
C LEU A 78 4.76 13.08 7.47
N ARG A 79 3.96 12.32 8.22
CA ARG A 79 3.85 12.42 9.67
C ARG A 79 3.01 11.29 10.21
N PHE A 80 2.96 11.14 11.50
CA PHE A 80 1.92 10.35 12.16
C PHE A 80 0.75 11.25 12.55
N ARG A 81 -0.46 10.67 12.57
CA ARG A 81 -1.65 11.41 12.99
C ARG A 81 -1.53 11.85 14.44
N ASN A 82 -2.03 13.06 14.75
CA ASN A 82 -2.16 13.50 16.12
C ASN A 82 -3.44 12.93 16.73
N MET A 83 -3.30 11.88 17.54
CA MET A 83 -4.43 11.18 18.13
C MET A 83 -5.01 11.87 19.38
N ASN A 84 -4.47 13.03 19.76
CA ASN A 84 -5.06 13.88 20.80
C ASN A 84 -6.30 14.63 20.31
N HIS A 85 -6.53 14.64 18.99
CA HIS A 85 -7.69 15.23 18.36
C HIS A 85 -8.44 14.12 17.62
N PRO A 86 -9.43 13.46 18.26
CA PRO A 86 -10.19 12.42 17.58
C PRO A 86 -10.92 13.00 16.37
N ASP A 87 -10.92 12.22 15.29
CA ASP A 87 -11.63 12.62 14.08
C ASP A 87 -13.10 12.78 14.37
N PRO A 88 -13.76 13.83 13.85
CA PRO A 88 -15.21 13.83 13.78
C PRO A 88 -15.65 12.65 12.93
N ALA A 89 -16.52 11.86 13.43
CA ALA A 89 -16.96 10.62 12.81
C ALA A 89 -17.42 10.80 11.37
#